data_6c607ac7b7e53e389c2eb4728a88765f
#
_entry.id   6c607ac7b7e53e389c2eb4728a88765f
#
_cell.length_a   1.000
_cell.length_b   1.000
_cell.length_c   1.000
_cell.angle_alpha   90.00
_cell.angle_beta   90.00
_cell.angle_gamma   90.00
#
_symmetry.space_group_name_H-M   'P 1'
#
loop_
_entity.id
_entity.type
_entity.pdbx_description
1 polymer ?
#
loop_
_entity_poly.entity_id
_entity_poly.type
_entity_poly.pdbx_seq_one_letter_code
_entity_poly.pdbx_strand_id
1 'polypeptide(L)'
;MRTRRVYSSMPQTLGFVEYWHMLHRAWRYRLRTERDEIGFLLKQDLAGKLAVDIGANRGIYSFWMHKKVGPSGRIVGFEPQPEMVEALNRLKNSFRLSNLTIVNAGLSTQPGELQLVRKPDHWGGASFERKPVGDEESMIVPVTTLDLYASEHFDRPVGFIKCDVEGHEPMVFRGAERVLREDRPTLLFECHEKQVSDGEFFGYLEGLGYAGSFFFDGGLLPIDRLGELRPRIEKPYLNYVFRPS
;
A
#
# COMPACT_ATOMS: atom_id res chain seq x y z
N MET A 1 19.89 26.43 -17.76
CA MET A 1 20.97 25.75 -16.98
C MET A 1 20.30 25.02 -15.83
N ARG A 2 20.06 23.71 -15.95
CA ARG A 2 19.44 22.89 -14.88
C ARG A 2 20.55 22.54 -13.89
N THR A 3 20.48 23.09 -12.68
CA THR A 3 21.32 22.68 -11.55
C THR A 3 21.04 21.21 -11.23
N ARG A 4 21.96 20.32 -11.60
CA ARG A 4 22.01 18.95 -11.04
C ARG A 4 22.20 19.10 -9.52
N ARG A 5 21.16 18.83 -8.74
CA ARG A 5 21.33 18.58 -7.31
C ARG A 5 22.29 17.40 -7.17
N VAL A 6 23.45 17.66 -6.64
CA VAL A 6 24.41 16.63 -6.22
C VAL A 6 23.76 15.96 -5.02
N TYR A 7 23.17 14.79 -5.21
CA TYR A 7 22.77 13.92 -4.11
C TYR A 7 24.08 13.46 -3.44
N SER A 8 24.45 14.12 -2.35
CA SER A 8 25.43 13.54 -1.44
C SER A 8 24.88 12.20 -0.99
N SER A 9 25.66 11.12 -1.07
CA SER A 9 25.24 9.78 -0.69
C SER A 9 24.73 9.80 0.75
N MET A 10 23.40 9.74 0.93
CA MET A 10 22.83 9.58 2.27
C MET A 10 23.31 8.25 2.88
N PRO A 11 23.46 8.16 4.21
CA PRO A 11 23.84 6.93 4.86
C PRO A 11 22.89 5.79 4.47
N GLN A 12 23.42 4.62 4.14
CA GLN A 12 22.61 3.44 3.72
C GLN A 12 21.72 2.88 4.84
N THR A 13 21.92 3.34 6.09
CA THR A 13 21.17 2.95 7.27
C THR A 13 20.63 4.16 8.01
N LEU A 14 19.62 3.94 8.84
CA LEU A 14 19.10 4.95 9.75
C LEU A 14 20.14 5.29 10.82
N GLY A 15 20.25 6.57 11.18
CA GLY A 15 20.98 6.98 12.34
C GLY A 15 20.30 6.51 13.64
N PHE A 16 21.01 6.59 14.78
CA PHE A 16 20.49 6.08 16.07
C PHE A 16 19.10 6.66 16.42
N VAL A 17 18.93 7.97 16.31
CA VAL A 17 17.64 8.63 16.62
C VAL A 17 16.54 8.22 15.63
N GLU A 18 16.87 8.17 14.33
CA GLU A 18 15.92 7.76 13.28
C GLU A 18 15.47 6.32 13.45
N TYR A 19 16.37 5.41 13.86
CA TYR A 19 16.07 4.01 14.14
C TYR A 19 15.00 3.89 15.24
N TRP A 20 15.19 4.58 16.36
CA TRP A 20 14.24 4.56 17.47
C TRP A 20 12.93 5.27 17.13
N HIS A 21 12.97 6.36 16.35
CA HIS A 21 11.77 7.01 15.83
C HIS A 21 10.96 6.09 14.91
N MET A 22 11.65 5.34 14.04
CA MET A 22 10.97 4.39 13.15
C MET A 22 10.34 3.24 13.95
N LEU A 23 11.05 2.68 14.92
CA LEU A 23 10.53 1.65 15.79
C LEU A 23 9.32 2.14 16.59
N HIS A 24 9.44 3.32 17.22
CA HIS A 24 8.32 3.96 17.92
C HIS A 24 7.12 4.19 16.99
N ARG A 25 7.36 4.66 15.75
CA ARG A 25 6.31 4.84 14.74
C ARG A 25 5.63 3.52 14.41
N ALA A 26 6.37 2.46 14.13
CA ALA A 26 5.82 1.14 13.82
C ALA A 26 4.91 0.63 14.95
N TRP A 27 5.36 0.76 16.22
CA TRP A 27 4.56 0.38 17.38
C TRP A 27 3.36 1.30 17.62
N ARG A 28 3.50 2.62 17.41
CA ARG A 28 2.39 3.56 17.54
C ARG A 28 1.28 3.25 16.52
N TYR A 29 1.64 2.96 15.26
CA TYR A 29 0.69 2.55 14.24
C TYR A 29 -0.05 1.27 14.67
N ARG A 30 0.70 0.25 15.06
CA ARG A 30 0.13 -1.02 15.53
C ARG A 30 -0.80 -0.88 16.74
N LEU A 31 -0.51 0.01 17.67
CA LEU A 31 -1.25 0.09 18.95
C LEU A 31 -2.33 1.16 18.96
N ARG A 32 -2.29 2.14 18.04
CA ARG A 32 -3.17 3.31 18.06
C ARG A 32 -3.71 3.71 16.69
N THR A 33 -2.82 4.05 15.73
CA THR A 33 -3.20 4.72 14.47
C THR A 33 -3.93 3.77 13.53
N GLU A 34 -3.39 2.57 13.30
CA GLU A 34 -3.93 1.52 12.43
C GLU A 34 -3.96 0.18 13.19
N ARG A 35 -4.51 0.25 14.39
CA ARG A 35 -4.53 -0.88 15.32
C ARG A 35 -5.25 -2.08 14.75
N ASP A 36 -6.41 -1.84 14.15
CA ASP A 36 -7.29 -2.90 13.67
C ASP A 36 -6.75 -3.51 12.38
N GLU A 37 -6.25 -2.68 11.47
CA GLU A 37 -5.67 -3.08 10.18
C GLU A 37 -4.39 -3.89 10.35
N ILE A 38 -3.42 -3.36 11.13
CA ILE A 38 -2.19 -4.11 11.42
C ILE A 38 -2.49 -5.33 12.29
N GLY A 39 -3.45 -5.21 13.21
CA GLY A 39 -3.96 -6.34 13.99
C GLY A 39 -4.54 -7.44 13.10
N PHE A 40 -5.27 -7.06 12.07
CA PHE A 40 -5.80 -7.97 11.05
C PHE A 40 -4.68 -8.65 10.26
N LEU A 41 -3.73 -7.87 9.71
CA LEU A 41 -2.56 -8.40 9.00
C LEU A 41 -1.84 -9.47 9.83
N LEU A 42 -1.59 -9.18 11.10
CA LEU A 42 -0.84 -10.08 11.99
C LEU A 42 -1.61 -11.36 12.37
N LYS A 43 -2.91 -11.43 12.13
CA LYS A 43 -3.71 -12.65 12.30
C LYS A 43 -3.73 -13.53 11.05
N GLN A 44 -3.33 -13.02 9.86
CA GLN A 44 -3.31 -13.82 8.64
C GLN A 44 -2.24 -14.92 8.72
N ASP A 45 -2.49 -16.05 8.06
CA ASP A 45 -1.48 -17.08 7.86
C ASP A 45 -0.64 -16.76 6.61
N LEU A 46 0.49 -16.06 6.81
CA LEU A 46 1.38 -15.60 5.74
C LEU A 46 2.76 -16.23 5.77
N ALA A 47 3.03 -17.20 6.67
CA ALA A 47 4.32 -17.85 6.76
C ALA A 47 4.75 -18.45 5.41
N GLY A 48 5.90 -18.02 4.90
CA GLY A 48 6.43 -18.46 3.60
C GLY A 48 5.72 -17.89 2.37
N LYS A 49 4.67 -17.10 2.51
CA LYS A 49 3.93 -16.51 1.37
C LYS A 49 4.57 -15.24 0.84
N LEU A 50 4.10 -14.81 -0.33
CA LEU A 50 4.38 -13.50 -0.91
C LEU A 50 3.31 -12.49 -0.46
N ALA A 51 3.76 -11.36 0.08
CA ALA A 51 2.91 -10.21 0.40
C ALA A 51 3.32 -9.00 -0.44
N VAL A 52 2.34 -8.20 -0.86
CA VAL A 52 2.58 -6.98 -1.65
C VAL A 52 2.10 -5.76 -0.85
N ASP A 53 2.97 -4.74 -0.76
CA ASP A 53 2.75 -3.47 -0.08
C ASP A 53 2.72 -2.35 -1.13
N ILE A 54 1.52 -1.92 -1.54
CA ILE A 54 1.32 -0.93 -2.61
C ILE A 54 1.09 0.44 -1.98
N GLY A 55 1.93 1.42 -2.35
CA GLY A 55 2.05 2.67 -1.63
C GLY A 55 2.84 2.48 -0.33
N ALA A 56 3.98 1.79 -0.42
CA ALA A 56 4.75 1.37 0.76
C ALA A 56 5.25 2.52 1.63
N ASN A 57 5.34 3.73 1.07
CA ASN A 57 5.71 4.96 1.77
C ASN A 57 6.97 4.76 2.65
N ARG A 58 6.86 4.93 3.96
CA ARG A 58 7.96 4.74 4.94
C ARG A 58 8.09 3.31 5.46
N GLY A 59 7.36 2.34 4.88
CA GLY A 59 7.52 0.91 5.14
C GLY A 59 6.92 0.39 6.44
N ILE A 60 5.89 1.04 6.99
CA ILE A 60 5.23 0.56 8.22
C ILE A 60 4.62 -0.83 8.00
N TYR A 61 3.87 -0.99 6.90
CA TYR A 61 3.30 -2.30 6.55
C TYR A 61 4.36 -3.29 6.14
N SER A 62 5.33 -2.91 5.32
CA SER A 62 6.48 -3.75 4.95
C SER A 62 7.21 -4.30 6.18
N PHE A 63 7.39 -3.48 7.24
CA PHE A 63 8.01 -3.92 8.50
C PHE A 63 7.19 -5.02 9.22
N TRP A 64 5.85 -4.86 9.30
CA TRP A 64 5.00 -5.87 9.94
C TRP A 64 4.79 -7.10 9.08
N MET A 65 4.71 -6.94 7.75
CA MET A 65 4.68 -8.05 6.79
C MET A 65 5.93 -8.91 6.92
N HIS A 66 7.13 -8.30 7.03
CA HIS A 66 8.39 -9.04 7.21
C HIS A 66 8.32 -10.00 8.41
N LYS A 67 7.80 -9.51 9.54
CA LYS A 67 7.63 -10.35 10.73
C LYS A 67 6.62 -11.47 10.53
N LYS A 68 5.63 -11.26 9.66
CA LYS A 68 4.53 -12.20 9.46
C LYS A 68 4.81 -13.25 8.40
N VAL A 69 5.44 -12.87 7.28
CA VAL A 69 5.83 -13.84 6.24
C VAL A 69 7.03 -14.69 6.64
N GLY A 70 7.84 -14.21 7.59
CA GLY A 70 9.02 -14.91 8.09
C GLY A 70 10.16 -14.99 7.07
N PRO A 71 11.24 -15.73 7.38
CA PRO A 71 12.46 -15.75 6.56
C PRO A 71 12.30 -16.42 5.20
N SER A 72 11.36 -17.35 5.05
CA SER A 72 11.06 -18.03 3.78
C SER A 72 10.03 -17.32 2.93
N GLY A 73 9.31 -16.32 3.49
CA GLY A 73 8.36 -15.50 2.75
C GLY A 73 9.05 -14.35 2.01
N ARG A 74 8.30 -13.67 1.15
CA ARG A 74 8.77 -12.51 0.36
C ARG A 74 7.81 -11.34 0.51
N ILE A 75 8.36 -10.14 0.35
CA ILE A 75 7.59 -8.90 0.30
C ILE A 75 8.06 -8.11 -0.91
N VAL A 76 7.09 -7.55 -1.63
CA VAL A 76 7.36 -6.57 -2.69
C VAL A 76 6.63 -5.29 -2.35
N GLY A 77 7.39 -4.21 -2.13
CA GLY A 77 6.88 -2.87 -1.85
C GLY A 77 6.98 -1.99 -3.09
N PHE A 78 5.85 -1.43 -3.54
CA PHE A 78 5.79 -0.45 -4.63
C PHE A 78 5.67 0.95 -4.05
N GLU A 79 6.55 1.83 -4.49
CA GLU A 79 6.56 3.24 -4.08
C GLU A 79 7.07 4.11 -5.22
N PRO A 80 6.25 5.02 -5.77
CA PRO A 80 6.66 5.85 -6.90
C PRO A 80 7.60 6.99 -6.52
N GLN A 81 7.60 7.47 -5.27
CA GLN A 81 8.40 8.61 -4.83
C GLN A 81 9.85 8.21 -4.54
N PRO A 82 10.86 8.75 -5.28
CA PRO A 82 12.26 8.36 -5.07
C PRO A 82 12.77 8.56 -3.64
N GLU A 83 12.34 9.64 -2.97
CA GLU A 83 12.75 9.93 -1.60
C GLU A 83 12.18 8.90 -0.60
N MET A 84 10.98 8.38 -0.87
CA MET A 84 10.39 7.31 -0.05
C MET A 84 11.09 5.99 -0.32
N VAL A 85 11.45 5.70 -1.56
CA VAL A 85 12.27 4.54 -1.91
C VAL A 85 13.60 4.55 -1.17
N GLU A 86 14.26 5.72 -1.07
CA GLU A 86 15.48 5.87 -0.29
C GLU A 86 15.23 5.59 1.20
N ALA A 87 14.15 6.14 1.77
CA ALA A 87 13.74 5.88 3.15
C ALA A 87 13.45 4.39 3.40
N LEU A 88 12.79 3.71 2.45
CA LEU A 88 12.53 2.26 2.48
C LEU A 88 13.82 1.43 2.44
N ASN A 89 14.80 1.82 1.61
CA ASN A 89 16.10 1.15 1.56
C ASN A 89 16.86 1.31 2.88
N ARG A 90 16.85 2.49 3.48
CA ARG A 90 17.44 2.73 4.81
C ARG A 90 16.76 1.90 5.89
N LEU A 91 15.42 1.82 5.88
CA LEU A 91 14.64 0.94 6.76
C LEU A 91 15.03 -0.52 6.55
N LYS A 92 15.00 -1.02 5.31
CA LYS A 92 15.37 -2.38 4.94
C LYS A 92 16.73 -2.78 5.50
N ASN A 93 17.73 -1.95 5.30
CA ASN A 93 19.09 -2.20 5.77
C ASN A 93 19.19 -2.19 7.30
N SER A 94 18.56 -1.21 7.96
CA SER A 94 18.61 -1.03 9.42
C SER A 94 17.91 -2.14 10.18
N PHE A 95 16.79 -2.63 9.66
CA PHE A 95 16.00 -3.71 10.29
C PHE A 95 16.25 -5.09 9.68
N ARG A 96 17.22 -5.18 8.74
CA ARG A 96 17.61 -6.43 8.06
C ARG A 96 16.43 -7.13 7.40
N LEU A 97 15.58 -6.38 6.70
CA LEU A 97 14.44 -6.92 5.98
C LEU A 97 14.91 -7.54 4.66
N SER A 98 15.67 -8.64 4.74
CA SER A 98 16.35 -9.27 3.60
C SER A 98 15.40 -9.81 2.52
N ASN A 99 14.16 -10.11 2.91
CA ASN A 99 13.11 -10.62 2.02
C ASN A 99 12.20 -9.51 1.45
N LEU A 100 12.52 -8.22 1.65
CA LEU A 100 11.83 -7.09 1.05
C LEU A 100 12.51 -6.68 -0.26
N THR A 101 11.76 -6.69 -1.36
CA THR A 101 12.11 -6.05 -2.63
C THR A 101 11.39 -4.72 -2.72
N ILE A 102 12.09 -3.65 -3.10
CA ILE A 102 11.52 -2.31 -3.25
C ILE A 102 11.52 -1.97 -4.73
N VAL A 103 10.36 -1.58 -5.25
CA VAL A 103 10.15 -1.21 -6.65
C VAL A 103 9.81 0.27 -6.72
N ASN A 104 10.66 1.06 -7.40
CA ASN A 104 10.41 2.48 -7.59
C ASN A 104 9.46 2.70 -8.77
N ALA A 105 8.22 2.35 -8.59
CA ALA A 105 7.12 2.58 -9.53
C ALA A 105 5.79 2.61 -8.80
N GLY A 106 4.82 3.31 -9.36
CA GLY A 106 3.41 3.14 -9.02
C GLY A 106 2.79 1.94 -9.71
N LEU A 107 1.59 1.54 -9.27
CA LEU A 107 0.77 0.56 -9.98
C LEU A 107 -0.47 1.24 -10.56
N SER A 108 -0.88 0.82 -11.76
CA SER A 108 -2.05 1.33 -12.48
C SER A 108 -2.61 0.24 -13.42
N THR A 109 -3.56 0.61 -14.29
CA THR A 109 -4.18 -0.29 -15.27
C THR A 109 -3.26 -0.67 -16.43
N GLN A 110 -2.24 0.15 -16.72
CA GLN A 110 -1.31 -0.06 -17.84
C GLN A 110 0.09 0.43 -17.47
N PRO A 111 1.15 -0.16 -18.04
CA PRO A 111 2.50 0.36 -17.92
C PRO A 111 2.65 1.73 -18.58
N GLY A 112 3.50 2.59 -18.04
CA GLY A 112 3.79 3.91 -18.58
C GLY A 112 4.30 4.89 -17.55
N GLU A 113 3.88 6.14 -17.65
CA GLU A 113 4.24 7.21 -16.74
C GLU A 113 2.98 7.97 -16.33
N LEU A 114 2.87 8.33 -15.06
CA LEU A 114 1.78 9.16 -14.53
C LEU A 114 2.33 10.37 -13.77
N GLN A 115 1.51 11.43 -13.75
CA GLN A 115 1.78 12.61 -12.93
C GLN A 115 1.34 12.35 -11.49
N LEU A 116 2.29 12.36 -10.56
CA LEU A 116 2.06 12.27 -9.13
C LEU A 116 2.05 13.67 -8.54
N VAL A 117 1.02 14.01 -7.77
CA VAL A 117 0.87 15.30 -7.08
C VAL A 117 1.04 15.12 -5.59
N ARG A 118 1.84 15.96 -4.95
CA ARG A 118 2.13 15.93 -3.50
C ARG A 118 2.35 17.32 -2.92
N LYS A 119 2.26 17.44 -1.60
CA LYS A 119 2.72 18.64 -0.90
C LYS A 119 4.23 18.56 -0.68
N PRO A 120 4.98 19.68 -0.77
CA PRO A 120 6.45 19.69 -0.65
C PRO A 120 6.98 19.04 0.61
N ASP A 121 6.31 19.25 1.75
CA ASP A 121 6.75 18.76 3.07
C ASP A 121 5.89 17.61 3.63
N HIS A 122 4.90 17.14 2.85
CA HIS A 122 3.97 16.10 3.30
C HIS A 122 3.74 15.03 2.21
N TRP A 123 4.64 14.07 2.18
CA TRP A 123 4.71 13.04 1.13
C TRP A 123 3.73 11.87 1.31
N GLY A 124 3.02 11.82 2.46
CA GLY A 124 2.06 10.75 2.76
C GLY A 124 0.78 10.79 1.93
N GLY A 125 0.35 11.97 1.47
CA GLY A 125 -0.86 12.14 0.68
C GLY A 125 -0.59 12.35 -0.81
N ALA A 126 0.45 11.73 -1.39
CA ALA A 126 0.74 11.82 -2.82
C ALA A 126 -0.28 11.02 -3.63
N SER A 127 -0.85 11.62 -4.70
CA SER A 127 -1.96 11.03 -5.45
C SER A 127 -1.81 11.23 -6.96
N PHE A 128 -2.27 10.25 -7.73
CA PHE A 128 -2.42 10.33 -9.18
C PHE A 128 -3.74 10.98 -9.60
N GLU A 129 -4.72 11.10 -8.67
CA GLU A 129 -6.11 11.43 -8.97
C GLU A 129 -6.42 12.93 -8.91
N ARG A 130 -5.45 13.78 -8.62
CA ARG A 130 -5.68 15.21 -8.47
C ARG A 130 -4.71 16.05 -9.28
N LYS A 131 -5.10 17.29 -9.56
CA LYS A 131 -4.23 18.31 -10.14
C LYS A 131 -3.58 19.12 -9.02
N PRO A 132 -2.34 19.62 -9.21
CA PRO A 132 -1.68 20.45 -8.21
C PRO A 132 -2.46 21.73 -7.93
N VAL A 133 -2.58 22.09 -6.65
CA VAL A 133 -3.25 23.32 -6.18
C VAL A 133 -2.29 24.05 -5.22
N GLY A 134 -2.15 25.36 -5.41
CA GLY A 134 -1.31 26.21 -4.55
C GLY A 134 0.17 25.86 -4.71
N ASP A 135 0.80 25.45 -3.60
CA ASP A 135 2.22 25.11 -3.48
C ASP A 135 2.54 23.62 -3.73
N GLU A 136 1.53 22.84 -4.13
CA GLU A 136 1.72 21.42 -4.42
C GLU A 136 2.69 21.21 -5.60
N GLU A 137 3.53 20.21 -5.46
CA GLU A 137 4.47 19.79 -6.49
C GLU A 137 3.90 18.64 -7.31
N SER A 138 4.32 18.57 -8.58
CA SER A 138 4.05 17.41 -9.41
C SER A 138 5.34 16.83 -9.98
N MET A 139 5.36 15.50 -10.10
CA MET A 139 6.47 14.77 -10.72
C MET A 139 5.91 13.69 -11.64
N ILE A 140 6.62 13.40 -12.71
CA ILE A 140 6.33 12.24 -13.56
C ILE A 140 7.06 11.04 -12.97
N VAL A 141 6.33 9.96 -12.76
CA VAL A 141 6.86 8.71 -12.19
C VAL A 141 6.46 7.51 -13.05
N PRO A 142 7.32 6.49 -13.11
CA PRO A 142 6.98 5.26 -13.82
C PRO A 142 5.84 4.52 -13.10
N VAL A 143 4.98 3.89 -13.90
CA VAL A 143 3.94 2.98 -13.44
C VAL A 143 3.96 1.68 -14.23
N THR A 144 3.53 0.60 -13.60
CA THR A 144 3.34 -0.71 -14.21
C THR A 144 2.00 -1.31 -13.76
N THR A 145 1.69 -2.53 -14.16
CA THR A 145 0.56 -3.28 -13.59
C THR A 145 1.10 -4.36 -12.65
N LEU A 146 0.30 -4.74 -11.65
CA LEU A 146 0.69 -5.85 -10.78
C LEU A 146 0.80 -7.15 -11.57
N ASP A 147 -0.09 -7.36 -12.55
CA ASP A 147 -0.09 -8.56 -13.39
C ASP A 147 1.18 -8.70 -14.23
N LEU A 148 1.63 -7.61 -14.86
CA LEU A 148 2.87 -7.61 -15.62
C LEU A 148 4.07 -7.88 -14.73
N TYR A 149 4.19 -7.12 -13.63
CA TYR A 149 5.29 -7.30 -12.70
C TYR A 149 5.32 -8.72 -12.09
N ALA A 150 4.16 -9.26 -11.74
CA ALA A 150 4.04 -10.61 -11.20
C ALA A 150 4.48 -11.68 -12.20
N SER A 151 4.12 -11.53 -13.50
CA SER A 151 4.51 -12.49 -14.53
C SER A 151 6.02 -12.57 -14.77
N GLU A 152 6.74 -11.49 -14.50
CA GLU A 152 8.17 -11.38 -14.72
C GLU A 152 9.02 -11.69 -13.48
N HIS A 153 8.47 -11.48 -12.25
CA HIS A 153 9.28 -11.42 -11.04
C HIS A 153 8.80 -12.32 -9.88
N PHE A 154 7.55 -12.83 -9.93
CA PHE A 154 7.04 -13.66 -8.85
C PHE A 154 7.27 -15.15 -9.12
N ASP A 155 7.80 -15.83 -8.11
CA ASP A 155 8.08 -17.27 -8.10
C ASP A 155 7.04 -18.07 -7.32
N ARG A 156 6.05 -17.40 -6.76
CA ARG A 156 4.98 -17.99 -5.94
C ARG A 156 3.73 -17.11 -5.93
N PRO A 157 2.55 -17.67 -5.59
CA PRO A 157 1.31 -16.91 -5.50
C PRO A 157 1.36 -15.81 -4.45
N VAL A 158 0.65 -14.71 -4.73
CA VAL A 158 0.43 -13.62 -3.78
C VAL A 158 -0.61 -14.05 -2.74
N GLY A 159 -0.26 -14.00 -1.47
CA GLY A 159 -1.17 -14.35 -0.37
C GLY A 159 -1.85 -13.15 0.29
N PHE A 160 -1.27 -11.95 0.16
CA PHE A 160 -1.79 -10.75 0.78
C PHE A 160 -1.38 -9.50 0.01
N ILE A 161 -2.31 -8.55 -0.14
CA ILE A 161 -2.06 -7.22 -0.72
C ILE A 161 -2.54 -6.16 0.26
N LYS A 162 -1.65 -5.22 0.65
CA LYS A 162 -2.04 -3.91 1.20
C LYS A 162 -1.97 -2.90 0.07
N CYS A 163 -3.02 -2.10 -0.10
CA CYS A 163 -3.04 -1.02 -1.08
C CYS A 163 -3.53 0.27 -0.40
N ASP A 164 -2.71 1.33 -0.54
CA ASP A 164 -2.99 2.65 0.01
C ASP A 164 -2.28 3.67 -0.89
N VAL A 165 -3.01 4.16 -1.87
CA VAL A 165 -2.48 4.97 -2.99
C VAL A 165 -3.29 6.24 -3.22
N GLU A 166 -3.99 6.69 -2.15
CA GLU A 166 -4.65 7.99 -2.08
C GLU A 166 -5.60 8.25 -3.25
N GLY A 167 -6.44 7.25 -3.53
CA GLY A 167 -7.52 7.36 -4.49
C GLY A 167 -7.34 6.58 -5.79
N HIS A 168 -6.21 5.94 -6.02
CA HIS A 168 -5.93 5.18 -7.25
C HIS A 168 -6.18 3.66 -7.11
N GLU A 169 -6.76 3.22 -6.00
CA GLU A 169 -7.00 1.80 -5.67
C GLU A 169 -7.79 1.07 -6.76
N PRO A 170 -8.89 1.62 -7.33
CA PRO A 170 -9.62 0.95 -8.40
C PRO A 170 -8.76 0.68 -9.63
N MET A 171 -7.85 1.59 -10.00
CA MET A 171 -6.96 1.42 -11.14
C MET A 171 -5.89 0.36 -10.85
N VAL A 172 -5.35 0.34 -9.63
CA VAL A 172 -4.40 -0.70 -9.19
C VAL A 172 -5.02 -2.09 -9.30
N PHE A 173 -6.22 -2.29 -8.76
CA PHE A 173 -6.87 -3.60 -8.77
C PHE A 173 -7.34 -4.04 -10.16
N ARG A 174 -7.69 -3.11 -11.05
CA ARG A 174 -7.92 -3.43 -12.49
C ARG A 174 -6.63 -3.90 -13.18
N GLY A 175 -5.46 -3.36 -12.81
CA GLY A 175 -4.15 -3.82 -13.30
C GLY A 175 -3.61 -5.06 -12.60
N ALA A 176 -4.41 -5.67 -11.71
CA ALA A 176 -4.08 -6.86 -10.93
C ALA A 176 -5.06 -8.02 -11.18
N GLU A 177 -5.89 -7.96 -12.23
CA GLU A 177 -7.02 -8.87 -12.41
C GLU A 177 -6.59 -10.34 -12.44
N ARG A 178 -5.49 -10.67 -13.14
CA ARG A 178 -4.97 -12.04 -13.20
C ARG A 178 -4.52 -12.52 -11.81
N VAL A 179 -3.74 -11.71 -11.08
CA VAL A 179 -3.30 -12.03 -9.71
C VAL A 179 -4.51 -12.23 -8.80
N LEU A 180 -5.53 -11.38 -8.92
CA LEU A 180 -6.75 -11.50 -8.12
C LEU A 180 -7.51 -12.79 -8.42
N ARG A 181 -7.62 -13.19 -9.69
CA ARG A 181 -8.33 -14.41 -10.10
C ARG A 181 -7.58 -15.69 -9.76
N GLU A 182 -6.28 -15.71 -10.02
CA GLU A 182 -5.47 -16.92 -9.92
C GLU A 182 -4.90 -17.14 -8.52
N ASP A 183 -4.27 -16.11 -7.93
CA ASP A 183 -3.61 -16.22 -6.62
C ASP A 183 -4.58 -16.04 -5.47
N ARG A 184 -5.68 -15.32 -5.68
CA ARG A 184 -6.76 -15.07 -4.71
C ARG A 184 -6.25 -14.53 -3.36
N PRO A 185 -5.44 -13.45 -3.35
CA PRO A 185 -4.89 -12.89 -2.12
C PRO A 185 -5.99 -12.29 -1.22
N THR A 186 -5.73 -12.21 0.07
CA THR A 186 -6.49 -11.32 0.95
C THR A 186 -6.09 -9.88 0.67
N LEU A 187 -7.07 -9.00 0.48
CA LEU A 187 -6.89 -7.58 0.20
C LEU A 187 -7.17 -6.75 1.45
N LEU A 188 -6.29 -5.82 1.76
CA LEU A 188 -6.47 -4.77 2.76
C LEU A 188 -6.17 -3.44 2.08
N PHE A 189 -7.14 -2.54 1.99
CA PHE A 189 -6.93 -1.27 1.30
C PHE A 189 -7.74 -0.13 1.91
N GLU A 190 -7.25 1.11 1.73
CA GLU A 190 -7.97 2.32 2.08
C GLU A 190 -8.68 2.87 0.83
N CYS A 191 -9.94 3.27 0.96
CA CYS A 191 -10.66 3.98 -0.09
C CYS A 191 -11.44 5.16 0.47
N HIS A 192 -11.43 6.26 -0.28
CA HIS A 192 -12.32 7.37 -0.04
C HIS A 192 -13.75 7.04 -0.46
N GLU A 193 -14.73 7.64 0.23
CA GLU A 193 -16.15 7.46 -0.07
C GLU A 193 -16.49 7.69 -1.55
N LYS A 194 -15.88 8.71 -2.16
CA LYS A 194 -16.07 9.06 -3.57
C LYS A 194 -15.79 7.90 -4.54
N GLN A 195 -14.88 6.99 -4.18
CA GLN A 195 -14.46 5.87 -5.03
C GLN A 195 -15.37 4.65 -4.91
N VAL A 196 -16.16 4.60 -3.86
CA VAL A 196 -17.01 3.44 -3.55
C VAL A 196 -18.50 3.76 -3.55
N SER A 197 -18.86 5.04 -3.68
CA SER A 197 -20.24 5.52 -3.58
C SER A 197 -21.16 5.03 -4.70
N ASP A 198 -20.63 4.78 -5.89
CA ASP A 198 -21.39 4.22 -7.03
C ASP A 198 -21.48 2.68 -7.02
N GLY A 199 -20.74 2.03 -6.13
CA GLY A 199 -20.71 0.58 -6.01
C GLY A 199 -19.92 -0.14 -7.13
N GLU A 200 -19.42 0.58 -8.15
CA GLU A 200 -18.76 -0.02 -9.31
C GLU A 200 -17.49 -0.78 -8.90
N PHE A 201 -16.67 -0.18 -8.05
CA PHE A 201 -15.42 -0.79 -7.64
C PHE A 201 -15.63 -2.05 -6.77
N PHE A 202 -16.56 -2.00 -5.83
CA PHE A 202 -16.86 -3.18 -5.01
C PHE A 202 -17.54 -4.29 -5.82
N GLY A 203 -18.47 -3.93 -6.71
CA GLY A 203 -19.10 -4.87 -7.64
C GLY A 203 -18.07 -5.55 -8.56
N TYR A 204 -17.01 -4.83 -8.97
CA TYR A 204 -15.89 -5.43 -9.69
C TYR A 204 -15.17 -6.51 -8.86
N LEU A 205 -14.81 -6.22 -7.61
CA LEU A 205 -14.17 -7.22 -6.73
C LEU A 205 -15.08 -8.40 -6.42
N GLU A 206 -16.36 -8.15 -6.19
CA GLU A 206 -17.39 -9.21 -5.99
C GLU A 206 -17.52 -10.09 -7.24
N GLY A 207 -17.50 -9.51 -8.43
CA GLY A 207 -17.47 -10.22 -9.71
C GLY A 207 -16.22 -11.09 -9.92
N LEU A 208 -15.13 -10.81 -9.20
CA LEU A 208 -13.94 -11.66 -9.12
C LEU A 208 -14.04 -12.75 -8.04
N GLY A 209 -15.17 -12.83 -7.33
CA GLY A 209 -15.40 -13.82 -6.27
C GLY A 209 -14.81 -13.42 -4.93
N TYR A 210 -14.83 -12.13 -4.58
CA TYR A 210 -14.42 -11.63 -3.27
C TYR A 210 -15.63 -11.22 -2.43
N ALA A 211 -15.54 -11.44 -1.12
CA ALA A 211 -16.50 -10.93 -0.14
C ALA A 211 -15.86 -9.77 0.64
N GLY A 212 -16.57 -8.63 0.67
CA GLY A 212 -16.11 -7.39 1.28
C GLY A 212 -16.48 -7.25 2.75
N SER A 213 -15.62 -6.57 3.50
CA SER A 213 -15.85 -6.14 4.88
C SER A 213 -15.14 -4.81 5.12
N PHE A 214 -15.52 -4.07 6.16
CA PHE A 214 -14.88 -2.81 6.54
C PHE A 214 -14.67 -2.72 8.06
N PHE A 215 -13.67 -1.94 8.48
CA PHE A 215 -13.43 -1.71 9.91
C PHE A 215 -14.36 -0.64 10.46
N PHE A 216 -15.06 -0.97 11.55
CA PHE A 216 -15.94 -0.07 12.26
C PHE A 216 -15.98 -0.42 13.75
N ASP A 217 -15.80 0.56 14.64
CA ASP A 217 -15.81 0.42 16.10
C ASP A 217 -14.93 -0.74 16.63
N GLY A 218 -13.72 -0.90 16.08
CA GLY A 218 -12.76 -1.93 16.48
C GLY A 218 -13.10 -3.34 15.98
N GLY A 219 -14.12 -3.48 15.13
CA GLY A 219 -14.54 -4.74 14.51
C GLY A 219 -14.46 -4.73 13.00
N LEU A 220 -14.59 -5.90 12.39
CA LEU A 220 -14.70 -6.07 10.95
C LEU A 220 -16.15 -6.47 10.63
N LEU A 221 -16.88 -5.62 9.91
CA LEU A 221 -18.28 -5.81 9.55
C LEU A 221 -18.42 -6.09 8.05
N PRO A 222 -19.40 -6.90 7.63
CA PRO A 222 -19.68 -7.16 6.22
C PRO A 222 -20.04 -5.88 5.46
N ILE A 223 -19.69 -5.84 4.16
CA ILE A 223 -19.85 -4.64 3.33
C ILE A 223 -21.31 -4.20 3.14
N ASP A 224 -22.26 -5.12 3.19
CA ASP A 224 -23.69 -4.85 3.09
C ASP A 224 -24.24 -3.97 4.22
N ARG A 225 -23.52 -3.93 5.37
CA ARG A 225 -23.84 -3.05 6.51
C ARG A 225 -23.37 -1.61 6.30
N LEU A 226 -22.54 -1.35 5.27
CA LEU A 226 -21.92 -0.03 5.07
C LEU A 226 -22.97 1.07 4.89
N GLY A 227 -24.00 0.82 4.06
CA GLY A 227 -25.07 1.81 3.80
C GLY A 227 -25.84 2.21 5.07
N GLU A 228 -26.14 1.24 5.94
CA GLU A 228 -26.82 1.47 7.23
C GLU A 228 -25.94 2.31 8.19
N LEU A 229 -24.65 2.01 8.23
CA LEU A 229 -23.73 2.61 9.20
C LEU A 229 -23.08 3.91 8.70
N ARG A 230 -23.20 4.22 7.40
CA ARG A 230 -22.59 5.39 6.77
C ARG A 230 -22.86 6.72 7.51
N PRO A 231 -24.08 7.01 8.00
CA PRO A 231 -24.35 8.25 8.74
C PRO A 231 -23.57 8.39 10.07
N ARG A 232 -23.02 7.28 10.58
CA ARG A 232 -22.20 7.25 11.82
C ARG A 232 -20.71 7.35 11.55
N ILE A 233 -20.29 7.37 10.27
CA ILE A 233 -18.90 7.39 9.85
C ILE A 233 -18.52 8.83 9.54
N GLU A 234 -17.68 9.44 10.37
CA GLU A 234 -17.23 10.82 10.22
C GLU A 234 -16.07 10.97 9.22
N LYS A 235 -15.28 9.89 9.03
CA LYS A 235 -14.12 9.93 8.13
C LYS A 235 -14.54 9.84 6.68
N PRO A 236 -13.88 10.60 5.76
CA PRO A 236 -14.12 10.52 4.33
C PRO A 236 -13.52 9.27 3.68
N TYR A 237 -12.80 8.45 4.42
CA TYR A 237 -12.17 7.21 3.97
C TYR A 237 -12.34 6.11 5.02
N LEU A 238 -12.31 4.87 4.56
CA LEU A 238 -12.31 3.67 5.41
C LEU A 238 -11.28 2.67 4.92
N ASN A 239 -10.87 1.79 5.82
CA ASN A 239 -10.12 0.59 5.48
C ASN A 239 -11.07 -0.58 5.26
N TYR A 240 -10.85 -1.27 4.14
CA TYR A 240 -11.64 -2.39 3.68
C TYR A 240 -10.80 -3.67 3.65
N VAL A 241 -11.48 -4.79 3.85
CA VAL A 241 -10.91 -6.12 3.67
C VAL A 241 -11.76 -6.88 2.69
N PHE A 242 -11.16 -7.37 1.62
CA PHE A 242 -11.81 -8.29 0.69
C PHE A 242 -11.08 -9.63 0.71
N ARG A 243 -11.84 -10.71 0.84
CA ARG A 243 -11.33 -12.09 0.88
C ARG A 243 -11.98 -12.92 -0.20
N PRO A 244 -11.27 -13.90 -0.75
CA PRO A 244 -11.88 -14.90 -1.61
C PRO A 244 -13.07 -15.58 -0.91
N SER A 245 -14.21 -15.60 -1.58
CA SER A 245 -15.44 -16.29 -1.14
C SER A 245 -15.42 -17.78 -1.48
#